data_ec503004231e340521b016dd0ffd3403
#
_entry.id   ec503004231e340521b016dd0ffd3403
#
_cell.length_a   1.000
_cell.length_b   1.000
_cell.length_c   1.000
_cell.angle_alpha   90.00
_cell.angle_beta   90.00
_cell.angle_gamma   90.00
#
_symmetry.space_group_name_H-M   'P 1'
#
loop_
_entity.id
_entity.type
_entity.pdbx_description
1 polymer ?
#
loop_
_entity_poly.entity_id
_entity_poly.type
_entity_poly.pdbx_seq_one_letter_code
_entity_poly.pdbx_strand_id
1 'polypeptide(L)'
;MNTNSNTYTVIYSIILVVVVAAVLAFAAMFLKPTQEANVKKDTISQILAAATVEAGADVLDTYKQDIEAAILVDVEGNKVGELDIADCQVYDNSELKRQITAEPKALPVYIFKNGITVVPCYGAGLWGPIWGYVGFEKDLNTIKAVCFGHKGETPGLGAKIADEPSFAAAFAGKTVGKGEILFEIVKPANRQTENNGVDAISGATITSQALGNTLNQWFGFYKNYLEKNVAVCCNECCAEVEPVNTVEE
;
A
#
# COMPACT_ATOMS: atom_id res chain seq x y z
N MET A 1 5.20 60.14 1.70
CA MET A 1 4.39 59.19 2.50
C MET A 1 5.15 58.92 3.77
N ASN A 2 4.56 59.11 4.96
CA ASN A 2 5.26 58.89 6.22
C ASN A 2 5.38 57.39 6.51
N THR A 3 6.55 56.82 6.27
CA THR A 3 6.85 55.40 6.41
C THR A 3 6.78 54.88 7.86
N ASN A 4 6.75 55.80 8.85
CA ASN A 4 6.66 55.48 10.27
C ASN A 4 5.22 55.47 10.80
N SER A 5 4.21 55.61 9.96
CA SER A 5 2.81 55.53 10.41
C SER A 5 2.32 54.10 10.50
N ASN A 6 1.54 53.78 11.51
CA ASN A 6 0.92 52.47 11.67
C ASN A 6 0.08 52.08 10.45
N THR A 7 -0.61 53.05 9.81
CA THR A 7 -1.39 52.84 8.60
C THR A 7 -0.53 52.38 7.42
N TYR A 8 0.63 52.98 7.25
CA TYR A 8 1.58 52.55 6.21
C TYR A 8 2.04 51.12 6.41
N THR A 9 2.42 50.75 7.65
CA THR A 9 2.87 49.42 7.99
C THR A 9 1.78 48.37 7.72
N VAL A 10 0.54 48.66 8.11
CA VAL A 10 -0.60 47.74 7.87
C VAL A 10 -0.85 47.55 6.38
N ILE A 11 -0.93 48.64 5.58
CA ILE A 11 -1.17 48.56 4.15
C ILE A 11 -0.02 47.80 3.45
N TYR A 12 1.22 48.13 3.78
CA TYR A 12 2.38 47.42 3.22
C TYR A 12 2.35 45.93 3.52
N SER A 13 2.06 45.53 4.77
CA SER A 13 1.98 44.15 5.17
C SER A 13 0.86 43.39 4.41
N ILE A 14 -0.32 44.01 4.23
CA ILE A 14 -1.41 43.43 3.47
C ILE A 14 -1.00 43.19 2.01
N ILE A 15 -0.42 44.21 1.35
CA ILE A 15 0.02 44.08 -0.04
C ILE A 15 1.07 42.97 -0.18
N LEU A 16 2.05 42.94 0.75
CA LEU A 16 3.09 41.92 0.71
C LEU A 16 2.52 40.51 0.86
N VAL A 17 1.60 40.29 1.80
CA VAL A 17 0.95 38.99 2.01
C VAL A 17 0.14 38.58 0.76
N VAL A 18 -0.63 39.50 0.18
CA VAL A 18 -1.41 39.24 -1.03
C VAL A 18 -0.52 38.84 -2.22
N VAL A 19 0.58 39.58 -2.43
CA VAL A 19 1.54 39.29 -3.51
C VAL A 19 2.18 37.91 -3.31
N VAL A 20 2.67 37.61 -2.09
CA VAL A 20 3.27 36.31 -1.79
C VAL A 20 2.26 35.19 -1.95
N ALA A 21 1.03 35.36 -1.44
CA ALA A 21 -0.04 34.37 -1.59
C ALA A 21 -0.39 34.11 -3.06
N ALA A 22 -0.47 35.16 -3.89
CA ALA A 22 -0.75 35.02 -5.32
C ALA A 22 0.37 34.26 -6.05
N VAL A 23 1.65 34.55 -5.76
CA VAL A 23 2.79 33.86 -6.36
C VAL A 23 2.80 32.37 -5.95
N LEU A 24 2.58 32.08 -4.66
CA LEU A 24 2.52 30.69 -4.18
C LEU A 24 1.34 29.92 -4.78
N ALA A 25 0.16 30.53 -4.85
CA ALA A 25 -1.01 29.93 -5.47
C ALA A 25 -0.79 29.60 -6.95
N PHE A 26 -0.20 30.54 -7.70
CA PHE A 26 0.14 30.35 -9.11
C PHE A 26 1.15 29.20 -9.27
N ALA A 27 2.23 29.19 -8.48
CA ALA A 27 3.22 28.11 -8.53
C ALA A 27 2.59 26.74 -8.19
N ALA A 28 1.76 26.69 -7.15
CA ALA A 28 1.05 25.45 -6.76
C ALA A 28 0.13 24.93 -7.88
N MET A 29 -0.64 25.81 -8.49
CA MET A 29 -1.53 25.42 -9.61
C MET A 29 -0.75 24.93 -10.83
N PHE A 30 0.36 25.57 -11.17
CA PHE A 30 1.20 25.21 -12.30
C PHE A 30 1.91 23.87 -12.09
N LEU A 31 2.36 23.55 -10.87
CA LEU A 31 3.08 22.33 -10.56
C LEU A 31 2.13 21.13 -10.28
N LYS A 32 0.86 21.39 -9.99
CA LYS A 32 -0.11 20.35 -9.60
C LYS A 32 -0.19 19.16 -10.58
N PRO A 33 -0.31 19.36 -11.91
CA PRO A 33 -0.39 18.23 -12.85
C PRO A 33 0.86 17.33 -12.81
N THR A 34 2.03 17.96 -12.69
CA THR A 34 3.31 17.23 -12.60
C THR A 34 3.41 16.45 -11.28
N GLN A 35 2.95 17.03 -10.19
CA GLN A 35 2.91 16.35 -8.90
C GLN A 35 1.98 15.15 -8.92
N GLU A 36 0.77 15.27 -9.47
CA GLU A 36 -0.18 14.16 -9.61
C GLU A 36 0.40 13.03 -10.47
N ALA A 37 1.04 13.36 -11.58
CA ALA A 37 1.71 12.38 -12.43
C ALA A 37 2.86 11.65 -11.70
N ASN A 38 3.65 12.38 -10.91
CA ASN A 38 4.73 11.78 -10.11
C ASN A 38 4.20 10.88 -8.99
N VAL A 39 3.15 11.32 -8.28
CA VAL A 39 2.48 10.49 -7.25
C VAL A 39 1.95 9.20 -7.85
N LYS A 40 1.32 9.27 -9.02
CA LYS A 40 0.83 8.08 -9.74
C LYS A 40 1.97 7.12 -10.11
N LYS A 41 3.08 7.63 -10.64
CA LYS A 41 4.27 6.82 -10.97
C LYS A 41 4.88 6.17 -9.73
N ASP A 42 5.00 6.92 -8.64
CA ASP A 42 5.53 6.41 -7.37
C ASP A 42 4.64 5.32 -6.78
N THR A 43 3.32 5.54 -6.76
CA THR A 43 2.33 4.54 -6.34
C THR A 43 2.46 3.24 -7.13
N ILE A 44 2.55 3.33 -8.46
CA ILE A 44 2.70 2.16 -9.34
C ILE A 44 4.04 1.47 -9.12
N SER A 45 5.12 2.22 -8.92
CA SER A 45 6.44 1.66 -8.61
C SER A 45 6.41 0.85 -7.31
N GLN A 46 5.70 1.31 -6.28
CA GLN A 46 5.53 0.59 -5.03
C GLN A 46 4.67 -0.67 -5.19
N ILE A 47 3.62 -0.62 -6.02
CA ILE A 47 2.80 -1.80 -6.35
C ILE A 47 3.64 -2.85 -7.09
N LEU A 48 4.43 -2.44 -8.09
CA LEU A 48 5.34 -3.33 -8.82
C LEU A 48 6.40 -3.96 -7.90
N ALA A 49 6.96 -3.18 -6.99
CA ALA A 49 7.92 -3.69 -6.01
C ALA A 49 7.31 -4.77 -5.11
N ALA A 50 6.07 -4.57 -4.64
CA ALA A 50 5.34 -5.57 -3.86
C ALA A 50 4.97 -6.81 -4.71
N ALA A 51 4.79 -6.65 -6.03
CA ALA A 51 4.58 -7.74 -6.97
C ALA A 51 5.89 -8.43 -7.39
N THR A 52 7.06 -8.02 -6.89
CA THR A 52 8.39 -8.49 -7.29
C THR A 52 8.65 -8.33 -8.80
N VAL A 53 8.11 -7.28 -9.39
CA VAL A 53 8.34 -6.90 -10.79
C VAL A 53 9.35 -5.75 -10.82
N GLU A 54 10.45 -5.95 -11.53
CA GLU A 54 11.44 -4.88 -11.71
C GLU A 54 10.86 -3.80 -12.64
N ALA A 55 10.80 -2.57 -12.14
CA ALA A 55 10.36 -1.44 -12.94
C ALA A 55 11.37 -1.21 -14.09
N GLY A 56 10.90 -1.31 -15.32
CA GLY A 56 11.68 -1.00 -16.52
C GLY A 56 11.94 0.51 -16.66
N ALA A 57 12.39 0.94 -17.84
CA ALA A 57 12.65 2.34 -18.13
C ALA A 57 11.39 3.24 -17.99
N ASP A 58 10.22 2.69 -18.26
CA ASP A 58 8.92 3.34 -17.98
C ASP A 58 8.07 2.46 -17.08
N VAL A 59 7.82 2.96 -15.87
CA VAL A 59 7.03 2.32 -14.81
C VAL A 59 5.59 2.04 -15.27
N LEU A 60 5.00 2.97 -16.04
CA LEU A 60 3.62 2.84 -16.50
C LEU A 60 3.47 1.74 -17.56
N ASP A 61 4.45 1.63 -18.46
CA ASP A 61 4.44 0.58 -19.48
C ASP A 61 4.69 -0.80 -18.85
N THR A 62 5.60 -0.90 -17.89
CA THR A 62 5.84 -2.13 -17.12
C THR A 62 4.56 -2.58 -16.41
N TYR A 63 3.87 -1.66 -15.75
CA TYR A 63 2.60 -1.96 -15.08
C TYR A 63 1.55 -2.53 -16.05
N LYS A 64 1.35 -1.89 -17.21
CA LYS A 64 0.40 -2.38 -18.23
C LYS A 64 0.77 -3.76 -18.80
N GLN A 65 2.06 -4.06 -18.89
CA GLN A 65 2.54 -5.32 -19.44
C GLN A 65 2.38 -6.48 -18.45
N ASP A 66 2.64 -6.25 -17.16
CA ASP A 66 2.73 -7.30 -16.16
C ASP A 66 1.46 -7.49 -15.33
N ILE A 67 0.58 -6.49 -15.29
CA ILE A 67 -0.71 -6.64 -14.62
C ILE A 67 -1.66 -7.49 -15.45
N GLU A 68 -2.40 -8.36 -14.77
CA GLU A 68 -3.47 -9.18 -15.36
C GLU A 68 -4.83 -8.52 -15.14
N ALA A 69 -5.12 -8.12 -13.89
CA ALA A 69 -6.36 -7.45 -13.52
C ALA A 69 -6.16 -6.49 -12.36
N ALA A 70 -6.93 -5.41 -12.36
CA ALA A 70 -7.05 -4.48 -11.24
C ALA A 70 -8.53 -4.36 -10.90
N ILE A 71 -8.94 -4.93 -9.77
CA ILE A 71 -10.35 -5.05 -9.38
C ILE A 71 -10.61 -4.30 -8.07
N LEU A 72 -11.88 -3.95 -7.87
CA LEU A 72 -12.38 -3.44 -6.60
C LEU A 72 -13.25 -4.51 -5.94
N VAL A 73 -13.02 -4.74 -4.66
CA VAL A 73 -13.78 -5.73 -3.88
C VAL A 73 -14.42 -5.08 -2.65
N ASP A 74 -15.55 -5.61 -2.22
CA ASP A 74 -16.17 -5.24 -0.95
C ASP A 74 -15.60 -6.04 0.24
N VAL A 75 -16.07 -5.74 1.44
CA VAL A 75 -15.63 -6.46 2.66
C VAL A 75 -16.13 -7.90 2.71
N GLU A 76 -17.15 -8.25 1.93
CA GLU A 76 -17.63 -9.63 1.76
C GLU A 76 -16.77 -10.41 0.75
N GLY A 77 -15.82 -9.75 0.08
CA GLY A 77 -14.94 -10.35 -0.91
C GLY A 77 -15.56 -10.52 -2.30
N ASN A 78 -16.65 -9.78 -2.59
CA ASN A 78 -17.24 -9.79 -3.92
C ASN A 78 -16.65 -8.69 -4.77
N LYS A 79 -16.49 -8.94 -6.08
CA LYS A 79 -16.05 -7.93 -7.03
C LYS A 79 -17.15 -6.89 -7.24
N VAL A 80 -16.86 -5.62 -6.97
CA VAL A 80 -17.78 -4.49 -7.11
C VAL A 80 -17.40 -3.54 -8.25
N GLY A 81 -16.21 -3.68 -8.82
CA GLY A 81 -15.75 -2.87 -9.94
C GLY A 81 -14.40 -3.29 -10.47
N GLU A 82 -13.91 -2.53 -11.45
CA GLU A 82 -12.57 -2.67 -12.03
C GLU A 82 -11.91 -1.30 -12.15
N LEU A 83 -10.60 -1.28 -12.10
CA LEU A 83 -9.78 -0.12 -12.37
C LEU A 83 -9.26 -0.18 -13.80
N ASP A 84 -9.21 0.95 -14.49
CA ASP A 84 -8.73 1.00 -15.86
C ASP A 84 -7.20 0.84 -15.93
N ILE A 85 -6.78 -0.31 -16.45
CA ILE A 85 -5.36 -0.64 -16.64
C ILE A 85 -4.76 0.22 -17.76
N ALA A 86 -5.53 0.54 -18.81
CA ALA A 86 -5.02 1.32 -19.95
C ALA A 86 -4.64 2.74 -19.51
N ASP A 87 -5.43 3.32 -18.62
CA ASP A 87 -5.14 4.61 -17.99
C ASP A 87 -4.27 4.50 -16.74
N CYS A 88 -3.77 3.30 -16.41
CA CYS A 88 -3.02 3.04 -15.16
C CYS A 88 -3.76 3.60 -13.93
N GLN A 89 -5.05 3.33 -13.81
CA GLN A 89 -5.82 3.78 -12.67
C GLN A 89 -5.43 2.98 -11.44
N VAL A 90 -4.98 3.69 -10.40
CA VAL A 90 -4.61 3.10 -9.09
C VAL A 90 -5.14 4.00 -7.98
N TYR A 91 -5.41 3.42 -6.83
CA TYR A 91 -5.78 4.21 -5.65
C TYR A 91 -4.53 4.84 -5.03
N ASP A 92 -4.56 6.15 -4.92
CA ASP A 92 -3.57 6.91 -4.17
C ASP A 92 -3.87 6.90 -2.66
N ASN A 93 -2.98 7.50 -1.88
CA ASN A 93 -3.14 7.59 -0.43
C ASN A 93 -4.43 8.33 0.01
N SER A 94 -4.96 9.24 -0.82
CA SER A 94 -6.19 9.97 -0.51
C SER A 94 -7.41 9.08 -0.68
N GLU A 95 -7.41 8.23 -1.69
CA GLU A 95 -8.45 7.25 -1.96
C GLU A 95 -8.42 6.11 -0.94
N LEU A 96 -7.23 5.58 -0.61
CA LEU A 96 -7.07 4.57 0.44
C LEU A 96 -7.54 5.10 1.81
N LYS A 97 -7.20 6.35 2.15
CA LYS A 97 -7.68 6.99 3.37
C LYS A 97 -9.22 7.02 3.43
N ARG A 98 -9.88 7.32 2.30
CA ARG A 98 -11.35 7.34 2.25
C ARG A 98 -11.96 5.97 2.53
N GLN A 99 -11.30 4.87 2.09
CA GLN A 99 -11.81 3.52 2.32
C GLN A 99 -11.84 3.11 3.81
N ILE A 100 -11.06 3.74 4.68
CA ILE A 100 -11.09 3.44 6.12
C ILE A 100 -12.50 3.70 6.69
N THR A 101 -13.17 4.76 6.25
CA THR A 101 -14.49 5.20 6.75
C THR A 101 -15.61 5.02 5.74
N ALA A 102 -15.32 4.66 4.49
CA ALA A 102 -16.33 4.48 3.45
C ALA A 102 -17.25 3.27 3.74
N GLU A 103 -18.53 3.41 3.39
CA GLU A 103 -19.51 2.33 3.39
C GLU A 103 -20.48 2.51 2.21
N PRO A 104 -20.57 1.53 1.28
CA PRO A 104 -19.74 0.32 1.19
C PRO A 104 -18.28 0.63 0.84
N LYS A 105 -17.38 -0.28 1.22
CA LYS A 105 -15.96 -0.19 0.84
C LYS A 105 -15.76 -0.67 -0.58
N ALA A 106 -14.83 -0.03 -1.30
CA ALA A 106 -14.35 -0.48 -2.59
C ALA A 106 -12.82 -0.59 -2.51
N LEU A 107 -12.34 -1.78 -2.20
CA LEU A 107 -10.95 -2.08 -1.86
C LEU A 107 -10.20 -2.54 -3.10
N PRO A 108 -9.10 -1.89 -3.51
CA PRO A 108 -8.39 -2.29 -4.72
C PRO A 108 -7.54 -3.54 -4.50
N VAL A 109 -7.55 -4.43 -5.49
CA VAL A 109 -6.73 -5.63 -5.56
C VAL A 109 -6.06 -5.65 -6.93
N TYR A 110 -4.74 -5.76 -6.95
CA TYR A 110 -3.93 -5.78 -8.17
C TYR A 110 -3.38 -7.18 -8.40
N ILE A 111 -3.80 -7.84 -9.46
CA ILE A 111 -3.44 -9.21 -9.82
C ILE A 111 -2.42 -9.17 -10.95
N PHE A 112 -1.28 -9.81 -10.76
CA PHE A 112 -0.18 -9.83 -11.72
C PHE A 112 -0.06 -11.18 -12.43
N LYS A 113 0.43 -11.16 -13.68
CA LYS A 113 0.64 -12.36 -14.52
C LYS A 113 1.62 -13.37 -13.92
N ASN A 114 2.51 -12.93 -13.03
CA ASN A 114 3.38 -13.84 -12.27
C ASN A 114 2.67 -14.58 -11.14
N GLY A 115 1.36 -14.34 -10.97
CA GLY A 115 0.51 -14.95 -9.97
C GLY A 115 0.56 -14.29 -8.59
N ILE A 116 1.23 -13.14 -8.46
CA ILE A 116 1.24 -12.36 -7.24
C ILE A 116 0.02 -11.43 -7.19
N THR A 117 -0.67 -11.43 -6.07
CA THR A 117 -1.79 -10.52 -5.80
C THR A 117 -1.36 -9.47 -4.80
N VAL A 118 -1.46 -8.20 -5.16
CA VAL A 118 -1.05 -7.07 -4.30
C VAL A 118 -2.27 -6.37 -3.73
N VAL A 119 -2.28 -6.16 -2.43
CA VAL A 119 -3.28 -5.36 -1.73
C VAL A 119 -2.61 -4.19 -1.01
N PRO A 120 -3.19 -2.99 -1.03
CA PRO A 120 -2.68 -1.85 -0.30
C PRO A 120 -3.14 -1.84 1.16
N CYS A 121 -2.44 -1.04 1.96
CA CYS A 121 -2.87 -0.64 3.28
C CYS A 121 -2.52 0.83 3.53
N TYR A 122 -3.29 1.49 4.40
CA TYR A 122 -3.09 2.89 4.76
C TYR A 122 -3.48 3.12 6.23
N GLY A 123 -2.67 3.85 6.97
CA GLY A 123 -2.92 4.13 8.39
C GLY A 123 -2.22 5.38 8.89
N ALA A 124 -2.31 5.60 10.20
CA ALA A 124 -1.65 6.69 10.88
C ALA A 124 -0.41 6.17 11.60
N GLY A 125 0.76 6.69 11.25
CA GLY A 125 2.00 6.50 11.98
C GLY A 125 2.12 7.45 13.17
N LEU A 126 3.36 7.62 13.67
CA LEU A 126 3.63 8.53 14.81
C LEU A 126 3.61 10.00 14.38
N TRP A 127 4.21 10.33 13.25
CA TRP A 127 4.36 11.71 12.78
C TRP A 127 3.54 12.03 11.53
N GLY A 128 2.91 11.05 10.92
CA GLY A 128 2.10 11.24 9.74
C GLY A 128 1.52 9.94 9.21
N PRO A 129 0.86 9.98 8.05
CA PRO A 129 0.36 8.76 7.44
C PRO A 129 1.50 7.82 7.05
N ILE A 130 1.20 6.54 7.19
CA ILE A 130 1.96 5.41 6.69
C ILE A 130 1.08 4.61 5.74
N TRP A 131 1.69 3.98 4.75
CA TRP A 131 0.98 3.13 3.79
C TRP A 131 1.88 1.99 3.34
N GLY A 132 1.32 1.06 2.63
CA GLY A 132 2.10 -0.02 2.05
C GLY A 132 1.30 -0.85 1.07
N TYR A 133 2.03 -1.69 0.39
CA TYR A 133 1.53 -2.68 -0.56
C TYR A 133 2.08 -4.04 -0.15
N VAL A 134 1.20 -5.01 -0.04
CA VAL A 134 1.53 -6.38 0.36
C VAL A 134 1.23 -7.31 -0.79
N GLY A 135 2.26 -7.95 -1.31
CA GLY A 135 2.16 -8.96 -2.36
C GLY A 135 2.03 -10.35 -1.75
N PHE A 136 0.95 -11.04 -2.11
CA PHE A 136 0.68 -12.42 -1.73
C PHE A 136 1.05 -13.37 -2.86
N GLU A 137 1.55 -14.56 -2.51
CA GLU A 137 1.71 -15.66 -3.44
C GLU A 137 0.34 -16.16 -3.94
N LYS A 138 0.33 -17.11 -4.88
CA LYS A 138 -0.90 -17.68 -5.44
C LYS A 138 -1.86 -18.27 -4.41
N ASP A 139 -1.34 -18.66 -3.25
CA ASP A 139 -2.13 -19.17 -2.14
C ASP A 139 -2.93 -18.10 -1.39
N LEU A 140 -2.75 -16.81 -1.73
CA LEU A 140 -3.40 -15.65 -1.12
C LEU A 140 -3.27 -15.57 0.41
N ASN A 141 -2.29 -16.28 0.96
CA ASN A 141 -2.01 -16.34 2.38
C ASN A 141 -0.55 -16.05 2.72
N THR A 142 0.38 -16.51 1.85
CA THR A 142 1.82 -16.31 2.05
C THR A 142 2.25 -14.98 1.45
N ILE A 143 2.88 -14.13 2.26
CA ILE A 143 3.43 -12.85 1.80
C ILE A 143 4.70 -13.12 1.00
N LYS A 144 4.73 -12.63 -0.23
CA LYS A 144 5.91 -12.70 -1.11
C LYS A 144 6.86 -11.54 -0.89
N ALA A 145 6.32 -10.34 -0.92
CA ALA A 145 7.08 -9.10 -0.73
C ALA A 145 6.16 -8.00 -0.18
N VAL A 146 6.77 -6.98 0.40
CA VAL A 146 6.06 -5.78 0.86
C VAL A 146 6.83 -4.53 0.43
N CYS A 147 6.11 -3.44 0.22
CA CYS A 147 6.69 -2.12 0.02
C CYS A 147 5.93 -1.14 0.91
N PHE A 148 6.62 -0.52 1.86
CA PHE A 148 6.01 0.46 2.77
C PHE A 148 6.48 1.87 2.45
N GLY A 149 5.66 2.85 2.83
CA GLY A 149 5.98 4.25 2.73
C GLY A 149 5.47 5.04 3.93
N HIS A 150 5.99 6.23 4.12
CA HIS A 150 5.58 7.15 5.17
C HIS A 150 5.69 8.61 4.71
N LYS A 151 4.96 9.50 5.37
CA LYS A 151 5.02 10.93 5.02
C LYS A 151 6.04 11.70 5.85
N GLY A 152 6.29 11.31 7.10
CA GLY A 152 7.06 12.17 7.99
C GLY A 152 7.67 11.46 9.20
N GLU A 153 7.86 10.14 9.15
CA GLU A 153 8.51 9.40 10.22
C GLU A 153 9.99 9.79 10.36
N THR A 154 10.52 9.65 11.56
CA THR A 154 11.89 10.10 11.87
C THR A 154 12.93 9.22 11.16
N PRO A 155 13.87 9.82 10.37
CA PRO A 155 14.97 9.09 9.74
C PRO A 155 15.79 8.26 10.75
N GLY A 156 16.15 7.03 10.38
CA GLY A 156 16.90 6.11 11.24
C GLY A 156 16.07 5.46 12.36
N LEU A 157 14.81 5.85 12.54
CA LEU A 157 13.86 5.28 13.50
C LEU A 157 12.61 4.78 12.76
N GLY A 158 11.49 5.49 12.85
CA GLY A 158 10.24 5.11 12.21
C GLY A 158 10.31 5.03 10.68
N ALA A 159 11.13 5.86 10.03
CA ALA A 159 11.37 5.83 8.59
C ALA A 159 11.93 4.48 8.09
N LYS A 160 12.56 3.69 8.96
CA LYS A 160 13.07 2.35 8.62
C LYS A 160 12.00 1.38 8.12
N ILE A 161 10.72 1.63 8.36
CA ILE A 161 9.64 0.82 7.73
C ILE A 161 9.75 0.82 6.20
N ALA A 162 10.22 1.93 5.61
CA ALA A 162 10.40 2.11 4.18
C ALA A 162 11.87 2.02 3.74
N ASP A 163 12.78 2.57 4.56
CA ASP A 163 14.18 2.78 4.17
C ASP A 163 15.08 1.57 4.45
N GLU A 164 14.63 0.60 5.28
CA GLU A 164 15.44 -0.54 5.70
C GLU A 164 15.02 -1.81 4.95
N PRO A 165 15.80 -2.27 3.94
CA PRO A 165 15.44 -3.45 3.14
C PRO A 165 15.30 -4.73 3.97
N SER A 166 16.07 -4.87 5.06
CA SER A 166 15.99 -6.02 5.95
C SER A 166 14.64 -6.12 6.67
N PHE A 167 14.01 -4.98 6.95
CA PHE A 167 12.68 -4.95 7.55
C PHE A 167 11.62 -5.47 6.57
N ALA A 168 11.62 -4.99 5.33
CA ALA A 168 10.73 -5.49 4.28
C ALA A 168 10.97 -6.98 3.98
N ALA A 169 12.24 -7.42 3.92
CA ALA A 169 12.60 -8.81 3.69
C ALA A 169 12.10 -9.77 4.79
N ALA A 170 11.93 -9.30 6.02
CA ALA A 170 11.43 -10.12 7.13
C ALA A 170 9.97 -10.58 6.95
N PHE A 171 9.21 -9.95 6.05
CA PHE A 171 7.83 -10.33 5.74
C PHE A 171 7.73 -11.51 4.76
N ALA A 172 8.77 -11.74 3.95
CA ALA A 172 8.76 -12.81 2.96
C ALA A 172 8.58 -14.19 3.61
N GLY A 173 7.63 -14.98 3.11
CA GLY A 173 7.30 -16.30 3.63
C GLY A 173 6.43 -16.28 4.90
N LYS A 174 6.07 -15.09 5.41
CA LYS A 174 5.11 -14.97 6.52
C LYS A 174 3.68 -15.16 6.00
N THR A 175 2.79 -15.60 6.89
CA THR A 175 1.39 -15.87 6.55
C THR A 175 0.45 -14.95 7.31
N VAL A 176 -0.74 -14.77 6.79
CA VAL A 176 -1.82 -14.06 7.51
C VAL A 176 -2.50 -15.04 8.47
N GLY A 177 -2.62 -14.64 9.74
CA GLY A 177 -3.27 -15.45 10.76
C GLY A 177 -4.79 -15.56 10.56
N LYS A 178 -5.39 -16.55 11.22
CA LYS A 178 -6.85 -16.80 11.15
C LYS A 178 -7.61 -16.31 12.39
N GLY A 179 -6.89 -15.79 13.42
CA GLY A 179 -7.46 -15.33 14.69
C GLY A 179 -7.90 -13.88 14.70
N GLU A 180 -7.98 -13.28 15.90
CA GLU A 180 -8.21 -11.84 16.07
C GLU A 180 -7.02 -11.00 15.61
N ILE A 181 -5.81 -11.52 15.84
CA ILE A 181 -4.56 -10.90 15.38
C ILE A 181 -4.14 -11.60 14.10
N LEU A 182 -4.25 -10.87 12.98
CA LEU A 182 -3.91 -11.39 11.67
C LEU A 182 -2.42 -11.28 11.37
N PHE A 183 -1.76 -10.23 11.89
CA PHE A 183 -0.32 -10.03 11.73
C PHE A 183 0.27 -9.22 12.90
N GLU A 184 1.44 -9.64 13.42
CA GLU A 184 2.09 -8.99 14.56
C GLU A 184 3.37 -8.26 14.14
N ILE A 185 3.53 -7.02 14.61
CA ILE A 185 4.81 -6.30 14.57
C ILE A 185 5.15 -5.90 16.00
N VAL A 186 5.86 -6.77 16.69
CA VAL A 186 6.15 -6.64 18.13
C VAL A 186 7.61 -7.01 18.42
N LYS A 187 8.08 -6.68 19.61
CA LYS A 187 9.41 -7.13 20.06
C LYS A 187 9.43 -8.67 20.13
N PRO A 188 10.56 -9.33 19.82
CA PRO A 188 10.66 -10.79 19.81
C PRO A 188 10.12 -11.45 21.09
N ALA A 189 10.40 -10.87 22.26
CA ALA A 189 9.93 -11.37 23.55
C ALA A 189 8.39 -11.34 23.73
N ASN A 190 7.69 -10.56 22.92
CA ASN A 190 6.23 -10.37 23.00
C ASN A 190 5.49 -11.05 21.84
N ARG A 191 6.21 -11.73 20.93
CA ARG A 191 5.60 -12.39 19.78
C ARG A 191 4.83 -13.63 20.24
N GLN A 192 3.58 -13.73 19.80
CA GLN A 192 2.72 -14.88 20.11
C GLN A 192 2.82 -15.99 19.06
N THR A 193 3.21 -15.62 17.83
CA THR A 193 3.29 -16.54 16.69
C THR A 193 4.57 -16.30 15.88
N GLU A 194 5.16 -17.37 15.34
CA GLU A 194 6.37 -17.27 14.51
C GLU A 194 6.04 -16.96 13.04
N ASN A 195 4.89 -17.42 12.55
CA ASN A 195 4.59 -17.40 11.12
C ASN A 195 3.85 -16.14 10.64
N ASN A 196 3.09 -15.48 11.51
CA ASN A 196 2.32 -14.28 11.17
C ASN A 196 2.81 -13.04 11.93
N GLY A 197 4.11 -12.84 11.97
CA GLY A 197 4.68 -11.66 12.60
C GLY A 197 6.16 -11.43 12.29
N VAL A 198 6.57 -10.18 12.48
CA VAL A 198 7.95 -9.70 12.33
C VAL A 198 8.38 -8.90 13.54
N ASP A 199 9.68 -8.69 13.67
CA ASP A 199 10.23 -7.91 14.77
C ASP A 199 9.98 -6.42 14.58
N ALA A 200 9.58 -5.76 15.67
CA ALA A 200 9.46 -4.31 15.70
C ALA A 200 10.84 -3.65 15.58
N ILE A 201 10.88 -2.51 14.90
CA ILE A 201 12.10 -1.72 14.72
C ILE A 201 12.55 -1.16 16.09
N SER A 202 13.80 -1.40 16.43
CA SER A 202 14.39 -0.88 17.68
C SER A 202 14.38 0.66 17.67
N GLY A 203 13.87 1.25 18.74
CA GLY A 203 13.72 2.71 18.85
C GLY A 203 12.50 3.29 18.14
N ALA A 204 11.73 2.49 17.38
CA ALA A 204 10.54 2.93 16.65
C ALA A 204 9.30 2.07 17.01
N THR A 205 9.13 1.76 18.28
CA THR A 205 8.06 0.87 18.76
C THR A 205 6.66 1.39 18.37
N ILE A 206 6.42 2.70 18.48
CA ILE A 206 5.10 3.30 18.18
C ILE A 206 4.79 3.18 16.69
N THR A 207 5.73 3.51 15.81
CA THR A 207 5.55 3.36 14.35
C THR A 207 5.37 1.89 13.96
N SER A 208 6.13 0.98 14.56
CA SER A 208 6.00 -0.46 14.33
C SER A 208 4.62 -0.98 14.74
N GLN A 209 4.12 -0.59 15.92
CA GLN A 209 2.76 -0.93 16.38
C GLN A 209 1.69 -0.32 15.48
N ALA A 210 1.88 0.94 15.05
CA ALA A 210 0.95 1.60 14.13
C ALA A 210 0.88 0.85 12.79
N LEU A 211 2.01 0.38 12.26
CA LEU A 211 2.03 -0.44 11.05
C LEU A 211 1.34 -1.79 11.27
N GLY A 212 1.59 -2.46 12.39
CA GLY A 212 0.92 -3.70 12.75
C GLY A 212 -0.60 -3.55 12.84
N ASN A 213 -1.08 -2.49 13.49
CA ASN A 213 -2.51 -2.16 13.57
C ASN A 213 -3.10 -1.86 12.18
N THR A 214 -2.35 -1.15 11.34
CA THR A 214 -2.74 -0.86 9.96
C THR A 214 -2.91 -2.15 9.15
N LEU A 215 -1.93 -3.06 9.21
CA LEU A 215 -2.01 -4.35 8.52
C LEU A 215 -3.19 -5.18 9.03
N ASN A 216 -3.39 -5.28 10.34
CA ASN A 216 -4.53 -6.01 10.92
C ASN A 216 -5.88 -5.45 10.44
N GLN A 217 -6.03 -4.13 10.41
CA GLN A 217 -7.25 -3.48 9.93
C GLN A 217 -7.52 -3.82 8.45
N TRP A 218 -6.51 -3.69 7.59
CA TRP A 218 -6.67 -3.91 6.16
C TRP A 218 -6.78 -5.38 5.80
N PHE A 219 -6.02 -6.26 6.43
CA PHE A 219 -6.21 -7.71 6.27
C PHE A 219 -7.60 -8.15 6.74
N GLY A 220 -8.14 -7.50 7.79
CA GLY A 220 -9.52 -7.70 8.19
C GLY A 220 -10.53 -7.33 7.10
N PHE A 221 -10.30 -6.22 6.38
CA PHE A 221 -11.15 -5.84 5.24
C PHE A 221 -11.04 -6.82 4.07
N TYR A 222 -9.85 -7.35 3.78
CA TYR A 222 -9.62 -8.29 2.69
C TYR A 222 -9.88 -9.76 3.06
N LYS A 223 -10.12 -10.08 4.34
CA LYS A 223 -10.19 -11.46 4.84
C LYS A 223 -11.08 -12.36 3.98
N ASN A 224 -12.31 -11.93 3.73
CA ASN A 224 -13.25 -12.74 2.96
C ASN A 224 -12.82 -12.93 1.50
N TYR A 225 -12.19 -11.92 0.88
CA TYR A 225 -11.63 -12.03 -0.45
C TYR A 225 -10.49 -13.06 -0.50
N LEU A 226 -9.54 -12.96 0.42
CA LEU A 226 -8.40 -13.87 0.51
C LEU A 226 -8.87 -15.31 0.75
N GLU A 227 -9.77 -15.54 1.70
CA GLU A 227 -10.26 -16.88 2.05
C GLU A 227 -11.09 -17.53 0.91
N LYS A 228 -11.94 -16.78 0.24
CA LYS A 228 -12.76 -17.30 -0.87
C LYS A 228 -11.93 -17.75 -2.07
N ASN A 229 -10.90 -17.00 -2.41
CA ASN A 229 -10.11 -17.26 -3.61
C ASN A 229 -9.00 -18.30 -3.40
N VAL A 230 -8.56 -18.53 -2.17
CA VAL A 230 -7.71 -19.69 -1.81
C VAL A 230 -8.37 -21.01 -2.22
N ALA A 231 -9.67 -21.15 -1.98
CA ALA A 231 -10.41 -22.39 -2.32
C ALA A 231 -10.48 -22.65 -3.83
N VAL A 232 -10.48 -21.62 -4.67
CA VAL A 232 -10.50 -21.74 -6.13
C VAL A 232 -9.14 -22.22 -6.65
N CYS A 233 -8.04 -21.63 -6.17
CA CYS A 233 -6.69 -22.03 -6.57
C CYS A 233 -6.36 -23.49 -6.20
N CYS A 234 -6.84 -23.98 -5.06
CA CYS A 234 -6.64 -25.38 -4.66
C CYS A 234 -7.39 -26.36 -5.55
N ASN A 235 -8.57 -25.98 -6.09
CA ASN A 235 -9.34 -26.84 -6.98
C ASN A 235 -8.74 -26.92 -8.40
N GLU A 236 -8.14 -25.85 -8.90
CA GLU A 236 -7.48 -25.86 -10.21
C GLU A 236 -6.18 -26.67 -10.21
N CYS A 237 -5.38 -26.59 -9.14
CA CYS A 237 -4.19 -27.44 -9.00
C CYS A 237 -4.47 -28.93 -8.83
N CYS A 238 -5.66 -29.31 -8.32
CA CYS A 238 -6.05 -30.71 -8.17
C CYS A 238 -6.67 -31.32 -9.44
N ALA A 239 -7.06 -30.48 -10.42
CA ALA A 239 -7.68 -30.97 -11.67
C ALA A 239 -6.65 -31.40 -12.72
N GLU A 240 -5.37 -31.10 -12.58
CA GLU A 240 -4.31 -31.48 -13.55
C GLU A 240 -3.61 -32.80 -13.27
N VAL A 241 -4.02 -33.57 -12.24
CA VAL A 241 -3.49 -34.92 -11.99
C VAL A 241 -4.46 -35.95 -12.59
N GLU A 242 -4.37 -36.17 -13.89
CA GLU A 242 -4.98 -37.38 -14.49
C GLU A 242 -4.28 -38.62 -13.94
N PRO A 243 -5.03 -39.70 -13.62
CA PRO A 243 -4.42 -40.94 -13.15
C PRO A 243 -3.65 -41.59 -14.31
N VAL A 244 -2.38 -41.76 -14.14
CA VAL A 244 -1.55 -42.59 -15.03
C VAL A 244 -2.12 -44.01 -14.98
N ASN A 245 -2.76 -44.43 -16.05
CA ASN A 245 -3.16 -45.80 -16.25
C ASN A 245 -1.93 -46.72 -16.28
N THR A 246 -1.69 -47.43 -15.22
CA THR A 246 -0.80 -48.61 -15.25
C THR A 246 -1.43 -49.68 -16.12
N VAL A 247 -0.88 -49.85 -17.31
CA VAL A 247 -1.12 -51.03 -18.15
C VAL A 247 -0.32 -52.17 -17.53
N GLU A 248 -1.01 -53.17 -17.00
CA GLU A 248 -0.44 -54.48 -16.68
C GLU A 248 -0.22 -55.25 -17.97
N GLU A 249 0.98 -55.74 -18.15
CA GLU A 249 1.31 -57.00 -18.85
C GLU A 249 2.23 -57.85 -17.99
#